data_cfa3fa1d432664e1516fd312d6f810da
#
_entry.id   cfa3fa1d432664e1516fd312d6f810da
#
_cell.length_a   1.000
_cell.length_b   1.000
_cell.length_c   1.000
_cell.angle_alpha   90.00
_cell.angle_beta   90.00
_cell.angle_gamma   90.00
#
_symmetry.space_group_name_H-M   'P 1'
#
loop_
_entity.id
_entity.type
_entity.pdbx_description
1 polymer ?
#
loop_
_entity_poly.entity_id
_entity_poly.type
_entity_poly.pdbx_seq_one_letter_code
_entity_poly.pdbx_strand_id
1 'polypeptide(L)'
;MLDTSTLTALARQLYEARKSRTPLRHFSAQHPGMTIEDGYGIQRAWVALEIADGRKIMGRKIGLTSRAMQLSSQISEPDYAPLMDDMFFAQGGDIPIQRFIAPRVEVELAFILGKPIKGPGATLFDVLSATDYITPAIEIIDARIEQFDRDNQAPRKVFDTISDFAANAGIVLGGRPVKPMEFDLRWVGAMLFKNGVIEETGLAAAVLNHPANGVAWLANKLAGHGEQLNTGDVVLAGSFTRPTGAVAGDNFHIDYGPLGAVSFRFV
;
A
#
# COMPACT_ATOMS: atom_id res chain seq x y z
N MET A 1 -22.79 3.27 11.17
CA MET A 1 -21.46 3.01 11.76
C MET A 1 -21.57 1.82 12.70
N LEU A 2 -20.57 0.94 12.64
CA LEU A 2 -20.45 -0.22 13.52
C LEU A 2 -20.05 0.24 14.93
N ASP A 3 -20.44 -0.52 15.96
CA ASP A 3 -19.98 -0.26 17.32
C ASP A 3 -18.54 -0.74 17.54
N THR A 4 -17.89 -0.23 18.60
CA THR A 4 -16.48 -0.54 18.90
C THR A 4 -16.23 -2.04 19.12
N SER A 5 -17.17 -2.78 19.69
CA SER A 5 -17.03 -4.21 19.94
C SER A 5 -16.99 -4.99 18.62
N THR A 6 -17.84 -4.62 17.67
CA THR A 6 -17.88 -5.18 16.31
C THR A 6 -16.59 -4.84 15.55
N LEU A 7 -16.14 -3.59 15.57
CA LEU A 7 -14.87 -3.19 14.93
C LEU A 7 -13.69 -4.02 15.45
N THR A 8 -13.60 -4.21 16.77
CA THR A 8 -12.53 -4.99 17.40
C THR A 8 -12.62 -6.48 17.04
N ALA A 9 -13.84 -7.04 16.97
CA ALA A 9 -14.04 -8.44 16.59
C ALA A 9 -13.62 -8.70 15.12
N LEU A 10 -13.98 -7.80 14.19
CA LEU A 10 -13.59 -7.89 12.78
C LEU A 10 -12.08 -7.70 12.60
N ALA A 11 -11.46 -6.80 13.34
CA ALA A 11 -10.01 -6.62 13.36
C ALA A 11 -9.27 -7.88 13.80
N ARG A 12 -9.78 -8.57 14.84
CA ARG A 12 -9.23 -9.85 15.31
C ARG A 12 -9.35 -10.94 14.25
N GLN A 13 -10.46 -10.99 13.51
CA GLN A 13 -10.59 -11.93 12.39
C GLN A 13 -9.52 -11.71 11.32
N LEU A 14 -9.24 -10.45 10.93
CA LEU A 14 -8.18 -10.11 9.97
C LEU A 14 -6.78 -10.48 10.47
N TYR A 15 -6.50 -10.19 11.75
CA TYR A 15 -5.27 -10.58 12.41
C TYR A 15 -5.05 -12.11 12.37
N GLU A 16 -6.09 -12.91 12.65
CA GLU A 16 -6.03 -14.37 12.56
C GLU A 16 -5.96 -14.86 11.10
N ALA A 17 -6.69 -14.22 10.18
CA ALA A 17 -6.66 -14.56 8.75
C ALA A 17 -5.25 -14.37 8.15
N ARG A 18 -4.52 -13.31 8.57
CA ARG A 18 -3.12 -13.11 8.20
C ARG A 18 -2.25 -14.26 8.66
N LYS A 19 -2.41 -14.75 9.89
CA LYS A 19 -1.63 -15.85 10.47
C LYS A 19 -1.98 -17.21 9.86
N SER A 20 -3.28 -17.50 9.72
CA SER A 20 -3.77 -18.76 9.19
C SER A 20 -3.73 -18.85 7.66
N ARG A 21 -3.62 -17.70 6.98
CA ARG A 21 -3.72 -17.57 5.51
C ARG A 21 -5.03 -18.11 4.96
N THR A 22 -6.09 -17.96 5.73
CA THR A 22 -7.45 -18.34 5.35
C THR A 22 -8.23 -17.07 5.07
N PRO A 23 -8.64 -16.80 3.82
CA PRO A 23 -9.34 -15.57 3.48
C PRO A 23 -10.75 -15.55 4.07
N LEU A 24 -11.14 -14.36 4.53
CA LEU A 24 -12.47 -14.08 5.10
C LEU A 24 -13.46 -13.70 4.01
N ARG A 25 -14.74 -13.91 4.29
CA ARG A 25 -15.84 -13.35 3.50
C ARG A 25 -15.89 -11.83 3.62
N HIS A 26 -16.52 -11.17 2.65
CA HIS A 26 -16.72 -9.74 2.65
C HIS A 26 -17.44 -9.28 3.93
N PHE A 27 -16.83 -8.37 4.68
CA PHE A 27 -17.45 -7.73 5.83
C PHE A 27 -18.63 -6.87 5.39
N SER A 28 -18.52 -6.23 4.23
CA SER A 28 -19.59 -5.44 3.62
C SER A 28 -20.86 -6.24 3.31
N ALA A 29 -20.75 -7.54 3.07
CA ALA A 29 -21.89 -8.42 2.89
C ALA A 29 -22.54 -8.81 4.23
N GLN A 30 -21.73 -9.01 5.27
CA GLN A 30 -22.17 -9.33 6.61
C GLN A 30 -22.74 -8.11 7.35
N HIS A 31 -22.27 -6.90 7.00
CA HIS A 31 -22.66 -5.61 7.59
C HIS A 31 -23.09 -4.63 6.51
N PRO A 32 -24.33 -4.72 5.98
CA PRO A 32 -24.77 -3.91 4.82
C PRO A 32 -24.71 -2.39 5.02
N GLY A 33 -24.66 -1.91 6.27
CA GLY A 33 -24.53 -0.49 6.62
C GLY A 33 -23.11 -0.02 6.86
N MET A 34 -22.09 -0.86 6.56
CA MET A 34 -20.69 -0.52 6.76
C MET A 34 -20.25 0.67 5.89
N THR A 35 -19.43 1.53 6.46
CA THR A 35 -18.92 2.76 5.86
C THR A 35 -17.39 2.72 5.70
N ILE A 36 -16.83 3.72 4.98
CA ILE A 36 -15.37 3.91 4.88
C ILE A 36 -14.75 4.12 6.27
N GLU A 37 -15.40 4.90 7.13
CA GLU A 37 -14.92 5.16 8.50
C GLU A 37 -14.92 3.90 9.36
N ASP A 38 -15.88 3.00 9.17
CA ASP A 38 -15.86 1.67 9.80
C ASP A 38 -14.65 0.86 9.32
N GLY A 39 -14.33 0.90 8.01
CA GLY A 39 -13.14 0.28 7.44
C GLY A 39 -11.86 0.76 8.10
N TYR A 40 -11.68 2.06 8.23
CA TYR A 40 -10.55 2.64 8.99
C TYR A 40 -10.60 2.32 10.49
N GLY A 41 -11.79 2.22 11.07
CA GLY A 41 -11.97 1.78 12.46
C GLY A 41 -11.45 0.37 12.70
N ILE A 42 -11.79 -0.57 11.81
CA ILE A 42 -11.28 -1.95 11.84
C ILE A 42 -9.76 -1.97 11.63
N GLN A 43 -9.26 -1.21 10.65
CA GLN A 43 -7.82 -1.10 10.38
C GLN A 43 -7.06 -0.62 11.62
N ARG A 44 -7.50 0.46 12.29
CA ARG A 44 -6.88 0.97 13.52
C ARG A 44 -6.90 -0.05 14.65
N ALA A 45 -8.00 -0.77 14.83
CA ALA A 45 -8.10 -1.82 15.83
C ALA A 45 -7.15 -2.98 15.54
N TRP A 46 -6.94 -3.34 14.27
CA TRP A 46 -5.95 -4.35 13.88
C TRP A 46 -4.51 -3.86 14.11
N VAL A 47 -4.20 -2.60 13.75
CA VAL A 47 -2.89 -1.99 14.07
C VAL A 47 -2.59 -2.08 15.56
N ALA A 48 -3.57 -1.83 16.42
CA ALA A 48 -3.39 -1.95 17.88
C ALA A 48 -3.02 -3.39 18.31
N LEU A 49 -3.56 -4.42 17.65
CA LEU A 49 -3.17 -5.81 17.90
C LEU A 49 -1.73 -6.09 17.46
N GLU A 50 -1.32 -5.59 16.29
CA GLU A 50 0.05 -5.75 15.80
C GLU A 50 1.07 -5.04 16.73
N ILE A 51 0.74 -3.84 17.20
CA ILE A 51 1.59 -3.10 18.16
C ILE A 51 1.67 -3.85 19.50
N ALA A 52 0.56 -4.43 19.96
CA ALA A 52 0.56 -5.23 21.20
C ALA A 52 1.44 -6.49 21.06
N ASP A 53 1.59 -7.05 19.86
CA ASP A 53 2.52 -8.12 19.53
C ASP A 53 3.97 -7.65 19.31
N GLY A 54 4.28 -6.36 19.59
CA GLY A 54 5.62 -5.79 19.49
C GLY A 54 6.01 -5.28 18.11
N ARG A 55 5.08 -5.23 17.14
CA ARG A 55 5.34 -4.65 15.82
C ARG A 55 5.40 -3.14 15.88
N LYS A 56 6.05 -2.55 14.87
CA LYS A 56 6.21 -1.09 14.75
C LYS A 56 5.69 -0.60 13.41
N ILE A 57 5.10 0.59 13.42
CA ILE A 57 4.77 1.30 12.20
C ILE A 57 6.05 1.96 11.67
N MET A 58 6.40 1.67 10.42
CA MET A 58 7.56 2.21 9.73
C MET A 58 7.20 3.29 8.71
N GLY A 59 5.92 3.55 8.52
CA GLY A 59 5.41 4.51 7.56
C GLY A 59 4.00 4.19 7.10
N ARG A 60 3.66 4.61 5.89
CA ARG A 60 2.32 4.47 5.30
C ARG A 60 2.40 4.17 3.81
N LYS A 61 1.38 3.51 3.28
CA LYS A 61 1.13 3.39 1.84
C LYS A 61 -0.13 4.15 1.44
N ILE A 62 -0.21 4.55 0.20
CA ILE A 62 -1.36 5.22 -0.40
C ILE A 62 -1.84 4.37 -1.58
N GLY A 63 -3.09 3.99 -1.57
CA GLY A 63 -3.72 3.24 -2.66
C GLY A 63 -4.76 4.06 -3.40
N LEU A 64 -5.28 3.51 -4.50
CA LEU A 64 -6.33 4.12 -5.32
C LEU A 64 -5.98 5.55 -5.80
N THR A 65 -4.71 5.75 -6.17
CA THR A 65 -4.18 7.07 -6.56
C THR A 65 -4.47 7.45 -8.01
N SER A 66 -4.88 6.52 -8.86
CA SER A 66 -5.28 6.82 -10.24
C SER A 66 -6.79 7.03 -10.37
N ARG A 67 -7.20 7.94 -11.28
CA ARG A 67 -8.61 8.19 -11.57
C ARG A 67 -9.36 6.92 -11.98
N ALA A 68 -8.72 6.06 -12.75
CA ALA A 68 -9.31 4.80 -13.21
C ALA A 68 -9.64 3.87 -12.03
N MET A 69 -8.70 3.73 -11.07
CA MET A 69 -8.91 2.90 -9.88
C MET A 69 -9.98 3.48 -8.95
N GLN A 70 -10.01 4.79 -8.77
CA GLN A 70 -11.06 5.45 -7.98
C GLN A 70 -12.45 5.19 -8.56
N LEU A 71 -12.62 5.33 -9.87
CA LEU A 71 -13.89 5.04 -10.55
C LEU A 71 -14.28 3.56 -10.41
N SER A 72 -13.34 2.65 -10.60
CA SER A 72 -13.57 1.21 -10.45
C SER A 72 -13.97 0.81 -9.03
N SER A 73 -13.37 1.44 -8.03
CA SER A 73 -13.62 1.17 -6.60
C SER A 73 -14.76 2.02 -6.02
N GLN A 74 -15.40 2.87 -6.84
CA GLN A 74 -16.49 3.76 -6.43
C GLN A 74 -16.12 4.66 -5.25
N ILE A 75 -14.89 5.19 -5.24
CA ILE A 75 -14.37 6.14 -4.25
C ILE A 75 -13.92 7.42 -4.95
N SER A 76 -14.00 8.55 -4.26
CA SER A 76 -13.59 9.87 -4.80
C SER A 76 -12.23 10.34 -4.31
N GLU A 77 -11.57 9.58 -3.45
CA GLU A 77 -10.27 9.90 -2.87
C GLU A 77 -9.41 8.63 -2.76
N PRO A 78 -8.10 8.74 -2.56
CA PRO A 78 -7.23 7.61 -2.23
C PRO A 78 -7.60 6.92 -0.92
N ASP A 79 -7.05 5.72 -0.70
CA ASP A 79 -7.01 5.06 0.60
C ASP A 79 -5.57 4.99 1.14
N TYR A 80 -5.42 4.59 2.40
CA TYR A 80 -4.11 4.43 3.02
C TYR A 80 -4.09 3.29 4.05
N ALA A 81 -2.88 2.81 4.34
CA ALA A 81 -2.63 1.85 5.40
C ALA A 81 -1.24 2.02 6.02
N PRO A 82 -1.00 1.52 7.24
CA PRO A 82 0.33 1.49 7.82
C PRO A 82 1.23 0.47 7.12
N LEU A 83 2.53 0.74 7.14
CA LEU A 83 3.60 -0.21 6.82
C LEU A 83 4.17 -0.73 8.14
N MET A 84 4.01 -2.04 8.40
CA MET A 84 4.55 -2.67 9.60
C MET A 84 5.99 -3.14 9.36
N ASP A 85 6.79 -3.19 10.41
CA ASP A 85 8.23 -3.54 10.34
C ASP A 85 8.53 -4.92 9.74
N ASP A 86 7.63 -5.88 9.90
CA ASP A 86 7.78 -7.23 9.36
C ASP A 86 7.35 -7.38 7.88
N MET A 87 6.91 -6.29 7.25
CA MET A 87 6.52 -6.27 5.82
C MET A 87 7.71 -5.96 4.89
N PHE A 88 8.86 -5.54 5.42
CA PHE A 88 10.02 -5.16 4.63
C PHE A 88 10.88 -6.37 4.26
N PHE A 89 11.07 -6.59 2.97
CA PHE A 89 11.91 -7.64 2.41
C PHE A 89 13.16 -7.06 1.76
N ALA A 90 14.23 -7.84 1.76
CA ALA A 90 15.49 -7.43 1.15
C ALA A 90 15.41 -7.48 -0.39
N GLN A 91 15.96 -6.45 -1.04
CA GLN A 91 16.19 -6.48 -2.49
C GLN A 91 17.13 -7.64 -2.85
N GLY A 92 16.84 -8.34 -3.95
CA GLY A 92 17.59 -9.51 -4.43
C GLY A 92 17.34 -10.75 -3.59
N GLY A 93 16.47 -10.67 -2.58
CA GLY A 93 16.18 -11.77 -1.67
C GLY A 93 15.08 -12.71 -2.13
N ASP A 94 14.98 -13.83 -1.42
CA ASP A 94 13.89 -14.78 -1.52
C ASP A 94 12.75 -14.36 -0.58
N ILE A 95 11.55 -14.31 -1.10
CA ILE A 95 10.32 -13.98 -0.34
C ILE A 95 9.46 -15.23 -0.21
N PRO A 96 9.25 -15.75 1.00
CA PRO A 96 8.43 -16.94 1.19
C PRO A 96 6.98 -16.69 0.77
N ILE A 97 6.53 -17.37 -0.29
CA ILE A 97 5.16 -17.22 -0.80
C ILE A 97 4.12 -17.61 0.24
N GLN A 98 4.51 -18.52 1.16
CA GLN A 98 3.65 -18.99 2.24
C GLN A 98 3.28 -17.90 3.25
N ARG A 99 3.87 -16.72 3.16
CA ARG A 99 3.45 -15.54 3.97
C ARG A 99 2.14 -14.92 3.46
N PHE A 100 1.74 -15.25 2.25
CA PHE A 100 0.64 -14.60 1.54
C PHE A 100 -0.48 -15.58 1.20
N ILE A 101 -1.64 -15.03 0.86
CA ILE A 101 -2.84 -15.77 0.42
C ILE A 101 -2.92 -15.76 -1.10
N ALA A 102 -2.93 -14.57 -1.70
CA ALA A 102 -3.03 -14.32 -3.14
C ALA A 102 -2.21 -13.08 -3.53
N PRO A 103 -0.86 -13.15 -3.43
CA PRO A 103 -0.02 -11.97 -3.60
C PRO A 103 -0.05 -11.44 -5.03
N ARG A 104 0.02 -10.12 -5.12
CA ARG A 104 0.22 -9.40 -6.38
C ARG A 104 1.26 -8.30 -6.16
N VAL A 105 1.97 -7.94 -7.22
CA VAL A 105 3.10 -7.01 -7.21
C VAL A 105 2.70 -5.72 -7.89
N GLU A 106 2.97 -4.59 -7.25
CA GLU A 106 2.73 -3.24 -7.72
C GLU A 106 4.02 -2.42 -7.71
N VAL A 107 4.15 -1.52 -8.69
CA VAL A 107 5.35 -0.69 -8.89
C VAL A 107 5.10 0.70 -8.33
N GLU A 108 5.98 1.15 -7.46
CA GLU A 108 5.82 2.41 -6.72
C GLU A 108 7.10 3.22 -6.61
N LEU A 109 6.98 4.42 -6.04
CA LEU A 109 8.07 5.21 -5.48
C LEU A 109 7.86 5.37 -3.98
N ALA A 110 8.91 5.14 -3.19
CA ALA A 110 8.93 5.39 -1.76
C ALA A 110 9.59 6.73 -1.46
N PHE A 111 8.93 7.55 -0.65
CA PHE A 111 9.43 8.78 -0.07
C PHE A 111 9.96 8.49 1.33
N ILE A 112 11.23 8.76 1.57
CA ILE A 112 11.87 8.63 2.89
C ILE A 112 11.93 10.02 3.51
N LEU A 113 11.19 10.22 4.59
CA LEU A 113 11.05 11.54 5.18
C LEU A 113 12.21 11.93 6.10
N GLY A 114 12.82 13.08 5.84
CA GLY A 114 13.85 13.68 6.70
C GLY A 114 13.27 14.65 7.73
N LYS A 115 12.02 15.09 7.54
CA LYS A 115 11.28 15.99 8.43
C LYS A 115 9.83 15.56 8.54
N PRO A 116 9.14 15.87 9.66
CA PRO A 116 7.72 15.57 9.77
C PRO A 116 6.88 16.43 8.81
N ILE A 117 5.74 15.89 8.37
CA ILE A 117 4.75 16.62 7.60
C ILE A 117 3.41 16.53 8.33
N LYS A 118 2.86 17.70 8.67
CA LYS A 118 1.59 17.81 9.40
C LYS A 118 0.59 18.63 8.58
N GLY A 119 -0.59 18.04 8.32
CA GLY A 119 -1.74 18.76 7.80
C GLY A 119 -2.50 19.50 8.91
N PRO A 120 -3.63 20.15 8.58
CA PRO A 120 -4.16 20.35 7.23
C PRO A 120 -3.37 21.40 6.44
N GLY A 121 -3.50 21.37 5.11
CA GLY A 121 -2.89 22.36 4.22
C GLY A 121 -1.49 21.98 3.74
N ALA A 122 -1.01 20.74 3.99
CA ALA A 122 0.22 20.25 3.41
C ALA A 122 0.12 20.21 1.88
N THR A 123 1.18 20.68 1.22
CA THR A 123 1.28 20.85 -0.22
C THR A 123 2.36 19.94 -0.81
N LEU A 124 2.38 19.80 -2.14
CA LEU A 124 3.48 19.19 -2.89
C LEU A 124 4.85 19.75 -2.47
N PHE A 125 4.95 21.06 -2.25
CA PHE A 125 6.22 21.73 -1.92
C PHE A 125 6.69 21.34 -0.51
N ASP A 126 5.77 21.21 0.44
CA ASP A 126 6.08 20.75 1.79
C ASP A 126 6.62 19.31 1.75
N VAL A 127 6.01 18.43 0.95
CA VAL A 127 6.48 17.06 0.76
C VAL A 127 7.88 17.02 0.19
N LEU A 128 8.14 17.73 -0.92
CA LEU A 128 9.47 17.75 -1.54
C LEU A 128 10.54 18.31 -0.60
N SER A 129 10.19 19.33 0.22
CA SER A 129 11.10 19.93 1.22
C SER A 129 11.35 19.03 2.43
N ALA A 130 10.41 18.16 2.78
CA ALA A 130 10.51 17.26 3.93
C ALA A 130 11.14 15.90 3.59
N THR A 131 11.23 15.56 2.29
CA THR A 131 11.73 14.27 1.81
C THR A 131 13.25 14.29 1.69
N ASP A 132 13.93 13.35 2.36
CA ASP A 132 15.37 13.17 2.22
C ASP A 132 15.74 12.47 0.92
N TYR A 133 15.04 11.36 0.62
CA TYR A 133 15.30 10.55 -0.55
C TYR A 133 14.00 10.00 -1.12
N ILE A 134 14.03 9.75 -2.43
CA ILE A 134 13.03 8.96 -3.14
C ILE A 134 13.74 7.77 -3.73
N THR A 135 13.16 6.57 -3.58
CA THR A 135 13.75 5.34 -4.10
C THR A 135 12.69 4.49 -4.79
N PRO A 136 13.08 3.71 -5.81
CA PRO A 136 12.24 2.65 -6.34
C PRO A 136 11.71 1.74 -5.24
N ALA A 137 10.45 1.38 -5.35
CA ALA A 137 9.78 0.53 -4.37
C ALA A 137 8.80 -0.41 -5.05
N ILE A 138 8.63 -1.56 -4.45
CA ILE A 138 7.61 -2.52 -4.79
C ILE A 138 6.68 -2.69 -3.60
N GLU A 139 5.38 -2.60 -3.85
CA GLU A 139 4.37 -3.07 -2.92
C GLU A 139 3.95 -4.49 -3.29
N ILE A 140 3.90 -5.38 -2.31
CA ILE A 140 3.24 -6.68 -2.42
C ILE A 140 1.90 -6.53 -1.73
N ILE A 141 0.83 -6.61 -2.51
CA ILE A 141 -0.53 -6.60 -1.99
C ILE A 141 -1.06 -8.02 -1.86
N ASP A 142 -1.98 -8.22 -0.91
CA ASP A 142 -2.60 -9.52 -0.61
C ASP A 142 -4.08 -9.35 -0.28
N ALA A 143 -4.82 -10.44 -0.11
CA ALA A 143 -6.25 -10.43 0.11
C ALA A 143 -6.64 -11.32 1.31
N ARG A 144 -6.62 -10.76 2.56
CA ARG A 144 -7.14 -11.44 3.75
C ARG A 144 -8.67 -11.41 3.79
N ILE A 145 -9.30 -10.46 3.09
CA ILE A 145 -10.70 -10.55 2.68
C ILE A 145 -10.72 -10.94 1.21
N GLU A 146 -11.55 -11.91 0.84
CA GLU A 146 -11.67 -12.40 -0.55
C GLU A 146 -11.78 -11.24 -1.54
N GLN A 147 -11.03 -11.30 -2.63
CA GLN A 147 -11.11 -10.28 -3.68
C GLN A 147 -12.44 -10.36 -4.44
N PHE A 148 -12.90 -11.59 -4.64
CA PHE A 148 -14.21 -11.90 -5.22
C PHE A 148 -14.93 -12.88 -4.30
N ASP A 149 -16.19 -12.61 -4.02
CA ASP A 149 -17.03 -13.51 -3.22
C ASP A 149 -17.09 -14.89 -3.90
N ARG A 150 -16.77 -15.95 -3.15
CA ARG A 150 -16.66 -17.31 -3.70
C ARG A 150 -17.97 -17.88 -4.25
N ASP A 151 -19.11 -17.35 -3.84
CA ASP A 151 -20.42 -17.89 -4.23
C ASP A 151 -21.00 -17.16 -5.45
N ASN A 152 -20.82 -15.83 -5.52
CA ASN A 152 -21.46 -15.00 -6.57
C ASN A 152 -20.50 -14.19 -7.42
N GLN A 153 -19.17 -14.29 -7.15
CA GLN A 153 -18.09 -13.59 -7.86
C GLN A 153 -18.18 -12.05 -7.80
N ALA A 154 -18.95 -11.50 -6.86
CA ALA A 154 -18.99 -10.07 -6.64
C ALA A 154 -17.63 -9.57 -6.11
N PRO A 155 -17.09 -8.45 -6.61
CA PRO A 155 -15.85 -7.88 -6.08
C PRO A 155 -16.08 -7.33 -4.67
N ARG A 156 -15.04 -7.40 -3.82
CA ARG A 156 -15.08 -6.75 -2.51
C ARG A 156 -15.23 -5.23 -2.66
N LYS A 157 -15.88 -4.61 -1.70
CA LYS A 157 -16.06 -3.15 -1.68
C LYS A 157 -14.83 -2.46 -1.09
N VAL A 158 -14.73 -1.13 -1.32
CA VAL A 158 -13.59 -0.33 -0.87
C VAL A 158 -13.36 -0.41 0.65
N PHE A 159 -14.42 -0.43 1.45
CA PHE A 159 -14.28 -0.53 2.90
C PHE A 159 -13.81 -1.92 3.38
N ASP A 160 -14.05 -3.00 2.62
CA ASP A 160 -13.40 -4.30 2.86
C ASP A 160 -11.88 -4.19 2.62
N THR A 161 -11.49 -3.50 1.53
CA THR A 161 -10.07 -3.27 1.20
C THR A 161 -9.39 -2.41 2.27
N ILE A 162 -10.01 -1.31 2.69
CA ILE A 162 -9.47 -0.42 3.74
C ILE A 162 -9.29 -1.18 5.06
N SER A 163 -10.29 -2.00 5.46
CA SER A 163 -10.19 -2.85 6.65
C SER A 163 -8.99 -3.78 6.59
N ASP A 164 -8.67 -4.29 5.40
CA ASP A 164 -7.62 -5.25 5.09
C ASP A 164 -6.28 -4.56 4.76
N PHE A 165 -5.87 -3.56 5.56
CA PHE A 165 -4.66 -2.72 5.36
C PHE A 165 -4.54 -2.15 3.95
N ALA A 166 -5.68 -1.75 3.34
CA ALA A 166 -5.72 -1.31 1.94
C ALA A 166 -4.97 -2.28 1.00
N ALA A 167 -5.09 -3.59 1.28
CA ALA A 167 -4.41 -4.71 0.66
C ALA A 167 -2.90 -4.84 0.93
N ASN A 168 -2.24 -3.92 1.64
CA ASN A 168 -0.79 -4.01 1.88
C ASN A 168 -0.39 -5.30 2.60
N ALA A 169 0.75 -5.90 2.19
CA ALA A 169 1.29 -7.11 2.80
C ALA A 169 2.82 -7.21 2.77
N GLY A 170 3.49 -6.48 1.87
CA GLY A 170 4.94 -6.50 1.79
C GLY A 170 5.52 -5.33 1.01
N ILE A 171 6.79 -5.02 1.26
CA ILE A 171 7.53 -3.94 0.62
C ILE A 171 8.94 -4.41 0.27
N VAL A 172 9.43 -4.05 -0.91
CA VAL A 172 10.83 -4.17 -1.29
C VAL A 172 11.33 -2.80 -1.74
N LEU A 173 12.28 -2.23 -1.02
CA LEU A 173 12.95 -0.99 -1.41
C LEU A 173 14.24 -1.33 -2.14
N GLY A 174 14.60 -0.57 -3.18
CA GLY A 174 15.83 -0.82 -3.91
C GLY A 174 16.18 0.26 -4.92
N GLY A 175 16.91 -0.10 -5.97
CA GLY A 175 17.39 0.83 -6.97
C GLY A 175 18.38 1.87 -6.41
N ARG A 176 18.40 3.04 -7.03
CA ARG A 176 19.24 4.18 -6.63
C ARG A 176 18.39 5.25 -5.94
N PRO A 177 18.60 5.54 -4.66
CA PRO A 177 17.94 6.65 -4.01
C PRO A 177 18.42 7.99 -4.59
N VAL A 178 17.48 8.92 -4.78
CA VAL A 178 17.74 10.25 -5.36
C VAL A 178 17.14 11.34 -4.49
N LYS A 179 17.65 12.56 -4.59
CA LYS A 179 17.02 13.72 -3.97
C LYS A 179 15.75 14.11 -4.74
N PRO A 180 14.73 14.65 -4.06
CA PRO A 180 13.43 14.94 -4.68
C PRO A 180 13.46 15.82 -5.92
N MET A 181 14.49 16.68 -6.05
CA MET A 181 14.63 17.64 -7.16
C MET A 181 15.63 17.20 -8.24
N GLU A 182 16.24 16.02 -8.13
CA GLU A 182 17.18 15.51 -9.15
C GLU A 182 16.47 15.08 -10.44
N PHE A 183 15.20 14.69 -10.32
CA PHE A 183 14.38 14.22 -11.43
C PHE A 183 13.00 14.86 -11.41
N ASP A 184 12.41 15.05 -12.58
CA ASP A 184 10.96 15.26 -12.67
C ASP A 184 10.26 13.93 -12.38
N LEU A 185 9.79 13.78 -11.16
CA LEU A 185 9.21 12.53 -10.67
C LEU A 185 8.00 12.04 -11.49
N ARG A 186 7.33 12.93 -12.22
CA ARG A 186 6.21 12.56 -13.11
C ARG A 186 6.66 11.65 -14.24
N TRP A 187 7.91 11.82 -14.70
CA TRP A 187 8.49 11.07 -15.80
C TRP A 187 9.31 9.86 -15.38
N VAL A 188 9.34 9.54 -14.08
CA VAL A 188 9.88 8.25 -13.65
C VAL A 188 8.99 7.16 -14.19
N GLY A 189 9.55 6.34 -15.08
CA GLY A 189 8.91 5.18 -15.66
C GLY A 189 9.45 3.89 -15.06
N ALA A 190 8.69 2.81 -15.21
CA ALA A 190 9.19 1.48 -14.89
C ALA A 190 8.64 0.42 -15.84
N MET A 191 9.43 -0.64 -16.02
CA MET A 191 9.07 -1.87 -16.69
C MET A 191 9.11 -3.01 -15.68
N LEU A 192 7.97 -3.65 -15.45
CA LEU A 192 7.87 -4.82 -14.60
C LEU A 192 8.03 -6.09 -15.43
N PHE A 193 9.07 -6.84 -15.15
CA PHE A 193 9.32 -8.14 -15.74
C PHE A 193 8.94 -9.23 -14.71
N LYS A 194 8.20 -10.21 -15.19
CA LYS A 194 7.94 -11.46 -14.47
C LYS A 194 8.52 -12.61 -15.31
N ASN A 195 9.42 -13.39 -14.71
CA ASN A 195 10.09 -14.51 -15.39
C ASN A 195 10.75 -14.11 -16.73
N GLY A 196 11.31 -12.88 -16.80
CA GLY A 196 11.98 -12.36 -18.00
C GLY A 196 11.05 -11.77 -19.08
N VAL A 197 9.74 -11.75 -18.85
CA VAL A 197 8.75 -11.17 -19.78
C VAL A 197 8.21 -9.85 -19.18
N ILE A 198 8.08 -8.80 -19.99
CA ILE A 198 7.44 -7.54 -19.57
C ILE A 198 5.95 -7.79 -19.42
N GLU A 199 5.44 -7.66 -18.21
CA GLU A 199 4.00 -7.78 -17.90
C GLU A 199 3.31 -6.41 -17.82
N GLU A 200 4.00 -5.40 -17.27
CA GLU A 200 3.44 -4.07 -17.07
C GLU A 200 4.48 -2.98 -17.30
N THR A 201 4.00 -1.81 -17.71
CA THR A 201 4.79 -0.58 -17.79
C THR A 201 3.95 0.58 -17.26
N GLY A 202 4.60 1.60 -16.70
CA GLY A 202 3.88 2.77 -16.21
C GLY A 202 4.75 4.00 -15.99
N LEU A 203 4.08 5.13 -15.76
CA LEU A 203 4.70 6.41 -15.41
C LEU A 203 4.12 6.93 -14.09
N ALA A 204 4.98 7.44 -13.22
CA ALA A 204 4.62 7.94 -11.91
C ALA A 204 3.66 9.16 -11.94
N ALA A 205 3.51 9.83 -13.08
CA ALA A 205 2.46 10.83 -13.32
C ALA A 205 1.03 10.28 -13.10
N ALA A 206 0.83 8.95 -13.20
CA ALA A 206 -0.45 8.32 -12.92
C ALA A 206 -0.90 8.48 -11.45
N VAL A 207 0.05 8.71 -10.54
CA VAL A 207 -0.19 8.97 -9.13
C VAL A 207 -0.60 10.44 -8.94
N LEU A 208 -1.90 10.73 -8.94
CA LEU A 208 -2.47 12.06 -8.71
C LEU A 208 -1.75 13.20 -9.47
N ASN A 209 -1.34 12.97 -10.71
CA ASN A 209 -0.54 13.86 -11.59
C ASN A 209 0.91 14.13 -11.12
N HIS A 210 1.27 13.79 -9.90
CA HIS A 210 2.62 13.85 -9.34
C HIS A 210 2.68 13.02 -8.05
N PRO A 211 3.61 12.09 -7.87
CA PRO A 211 3.61 11.17 -6.72
C PRO A 211 3.65 11.88 -5.35
N ALA A 212 4.30 13.05 -5.24
CA ALA A 212 4.26 13.82 -3.99
C ALA A 212 2.86 14.37 -3.63
N ASN A 213 1.92 14.48 -4.58
CA ASN A 213 0.54 14.85 -4.27
C ASN A 213 -0.17 13.78 -3.42
N GLY A 214 0.17 12.50 -3.63
CA GLY A 214 -0.32 11.42 -2.78
C GLY A 214 0.12 11.62 -1.33
N VAL A 215 1.42 11.89 -1.12
CA VAL A 215 1.97 12.12 0.22
C VAL A 215 1.35 13.36 0.90
N ALA A 216 1.14 14.45 0.13
CA ALA A 216 0.45 15.65 0.64
C ALA A 216 -1.01 15.34 1.03
N TRP A 217 -1.73 14.58 0.20
CA TRP A 217 -3.08 14.11 0.50
C TRP A 217 -3.10 13.31 1.82
N LEU A 218 -2.16 12.37 1.97
CA LEU A 218 -2.08 11.54 3.17
C LEU A 218 -1.83 12.38 4.43
N ALA A 219 -0.88 13.32 4.40
CA ALA A 219 -0.61 14.21 5.53
C ALA A 219 -1.86 15.00 5.95
N ASN A 220 -2.63 15.49 4.97
CA ASN A 220 -3.88 16.19 5.21
C ASN A 220 -4.98 15.26 5.76
N LYS A 221 -5.07 14.02 5.28
CA LYS A 221 -6.03 13.02 5.77
C LYS A 221 -5.75 12.62 7.22
N LEU A 222 -4.48 12.38 7.56
CA LEU A 222 -4.05 12.03 8.91
C LEU A 222 -4.33 13.14 9.93
N ALA A 223 -4.26 14.41 9.53
CA ALA A 223 -4.55 15.55 10.41
C ALA A 223 -5.97 15.51 10.98
N GLY A 224 -6.95 14.98 10.26
CA GLY A 224 -8.31 14.77 10.74
C GLY A 224 -8.42 13.79 11.91
N HIS A 225 -7.40 12.96 12.11
CA HIS A 225 -7.30 12.00 13.21
C HIS A 225 -6.26 12.41 14.27
N GLY A 226 -5.70 13.63 14.17
CA GLY A 226 -4.65 14.11 15.06
C GLY A 226 -3.27 13.48 14.80
N GLU A 227 -3.12 12.75 13.68
CA GLU A 227 -1.89 12.09 13.27
C GLU A 227 -1.09 12.95 12.28
N GLN A 228 0.17 12.59 12.06
CA GLN A 228 1.08 13.20 11.09
C GLN A 228 2.03 12.15 10.51
N LEU A 229 2.76 12.52 9.47
CA LEU A 229 3.92 11.78 8.99
C LEU A 229 5.17 12.25 9.76
N ASN A 230 6.03 11.32 10.14
CA ASN A 230 7.19 11.59 11.01
C ASN A 230 8.51 11.47 10.25
N THR A 231 9.56 12.03 10.82
CA THR A 231 10.93 11.80 10.34
C THR A 231 11.25 10.31 10.36
N GLY A 232 11.82 9.80 9.27
CA GLY A 232 12.15 8.39 9.08
C GLY A 232 11.02 7.54 8.50
N ASP A 233 9.80 8.08 8.40
CA ASP A 233 8.70 7.34 7.78
C ASP A 233 9.01 7.05 6.30
N VAL A 234 8.69 5.82 5.89
CA VAL A 234 8.62 5.39 4.50
C VAL A 234 7.21 5.60 3.99
N VAL A 235 7.03 6.39 2.94
CA VAL A 235 5.70 6.60 2.35
C VAL A 235 5.68 6.08 0.92
N LEU A 236 4.93 5.00 0.67
CA LEU A 236 4.64 4.50 -0.67
C LEU A 236 3.58 5.41 -1.29
N ALA A 237 3.91 6.02 -2.43
CA ALA A 237 3.12 7.12 -3.00
C ALA A 237 1.88 6.67 -3.80
N GLY A 238 1.83 5.40 -4.16
CA GLY A 238 0.79 4.81 -5.00
C GLY A 238 1.36 4.13 -6.24
N SER A 239 0.71 3.06 -6.67
CA SER A 239 1.12 2.31 -7.85
C SER A 239 0.83 3.06 -9.15
N PHE A 240 1.77 2.95 -10.09
CA PHE A 240 1.62 3.44 -11.46
C PHE A 240 1.59 2.31 -12.49
N THR A 241 1.42 1.06 -12.06
CA THR A 241 1.12 -0.11 -12.91
C THR A 241 -0.12 -0.82 -12.38
N ARG A 242 -0.65 -1.75 -13.17
CA ARG A 242 -1.65 -2.70 -12.67
C ARG A 242 -0.97 -3.75 -11.78
N PRO A 243 -1.69 -4.32 -10.79
CA PRO A 243 -1.15 -5.38 -9.97
C PRO A 243 -0.90 -6.67 -10.77
N THR A 244 0.30 -7.23 -10.71
CA THR A 244 0.68 -8.48 -11.38
C THR A 244 0.68 -9.65 -10.39
N GLY A 245 -0.10 -10.70 -10.65
CA GLY A 245 -0.19 -11.88 -9.78
C GLY A 245 1.13 -12.64 -9.65
N ALA A 246 1.35 -13.23 -8.48
CA ALA A 246 2.56 -13.98 -8.16
C ALA A 246 2.25 -15.37 -7.59
N VAL A 247 3.10 -16.34 -7.92
CA VAL A 247 3.09 -17.71 -7.39
C VAL A 247 4.51 -18.13 -7.01
N ALA A 248 4.65 -19.24 -6.29
CA ALA A 248 5.95 -19.80 -5.95
C ALA A 248 6.79 -20.07 -7.22
N GLY A 249 8.07 -19.71 -7.18
CA GLY A 249 9.00 -19.81 -8.29
C GLY A 249 9.07 -18.58 -9.19
N ASP A 250 8.14 -17.64 -9.09
CA ASP A 250 8.16 -16.41 -9.90
C ASP A 250 9.33 -15.51 -9.51
N ASN A 251 10.05 -15.01 -10.54
CA ASN A 251 11.08 -13.99 -10.41
C ASN A 251 10.54 -12.66 -10.92
N PHE A 252 10.71 -11.62 -10.13
CA PHE A 252 10.35 -10.25 -10.49
C PHE A 252 11.62 -9.41 -10.65
N HIS A 253 11.68 -8.65 -11.74
CA HIS A 253 12.68 -7.62 -12.01
C HIS A 253 11.97 -6.38 -12.51
N ILE A 254 12.16 -5.26 -11.83
CA ILE A 254 11.53 -4.01 -12.16
C ILE A 254 12.62 -2.99 -12.46
N ASP A 255 12.69 -2.55 -13.72
CA ASP A 255 13.65 -1.59 -14.22
C ASP A 255 13.04 -0.18 -14.20
N TYR A 256 13.62 0.72 -13.42
CA TYR A 256 13.25 2.14 -13.32
C TYR A 256 14.20 3.06 -14.13
N GLY A 257 14.91 2.50 -15.10
CA GLY A 257 15.89 3.26 -15.90
C GLY A 257 16.97 3.92 -15.05
N PRO A 258 17.12 5.25 -15.06
CA PRO A 258 18.19 5.94 -14.31
C PRO A 258 18.16 5.73 -12.79
N LEU A 259 17.02 5.30 -12.23
CA LEU A 259 16.88 5.01 -10.81
C LEU A 259 17.28 3.57 -10.46
N GLY A 260 17.76 2.78 -11.44
CA GLY A 260 18.18 1.38 -11.22
C GLY A 260 17.01 0.43 -11.16
N ALA A 261 17.22 -0.74 -10.55
CA ALA A 261 16.21 -1.80 -10.57
C ALA A 261 15.96 -2.40 -9.18
N VAL A 262 14.79 -2.99 -9.01
CA VAL A 262 14.40 -3.80 -7.85
C VAL A 262 14.14 -5.21 -8.32
N SER A 263 14.70 -6.21 -7.64
CA SER A 263 14.49 -7.62 -7.97
C SER A 263 14.23 -8.44 -6.73
N PHE A 264 13.48 -9.52 -6.87
CA PHE A 264 13.24 -10.51 -5.82
C PHE A 264 12.59 -11.77 -6.44
N ARG A 265 12.53 -12.84 -5.65
CA ARG A 265 11.91 -14.11 -6.08
C ARG A 265 10.97 -14.62 -4.98
N PHE A 266 9.81 -15.14 -5.39
CA PHE A 266 8.94 -15.92 -4.50
C PHE A 266 9.38 -17.37 -4.44
N VAL A 267 9.55 -17.92 -3.22
CA VAL A 267 9.96 -19.30 -2.96
C VAL A 267 8.93 -20.05 -2.13
#